data_5c7d4fa2c16948defc9cd700e474d912
#
_entry.id   5c7d4fa2c16948defc9cd700e474d912
#
_cell.length_a   1.000
_cell.length_b   1.000
_cell.length_c   1.000
_cell.angle_alpha   90.00
_cell.angle_beta   90.00
_cell.angle_gamma   90.00
#
_symmetry.space_group_name_H-M   'P 1'
#
loop_
_entity.id
_entity.type
_entity.pdbx_description
1 polymer ?
#
loop_
_entity_poly.entity_id
_entity_poly.type
_entity_poly.pdbx_seq_one_letter_code
_entity_poly.pdbx_strand_id
1 'polypeptide(L)'
;MITRTPLGSRLAGLITPLLVAAAAGPILRAEPAVAPAPPAVAVAVADAVDPVDLTELCIRVRPAFVFIGGGSGVIVRPDGLMLTNDHVIGPKRSFTVRIGDGRSFKARLLGRDPFGDLAALQLDVPEGQSVPWLPLGDSEALRVGDDALAVGNPFALGVLDQAPTFTIGIISALHHTQGSYTECIVTDAEVNPGNSGGPLVNMAGEVVGINGQISTRFGLRSNTGLGFAISARQIKLWLPRLEAAGGTEVKHAGLAGIEFDRAAPETAASVVVKDVADGSPAATAGFRAGDVVVRLDGAVVPNQLRLKGLLGIYPDGHRVPVTVRRGEETTTFDATLTAPERAKLGFAFARARGNDLAPRVDQVEQGSAAAAAGFAAGDEIVAWGGQRLEFSSRDDRRAFDRMIRTTVNVGDIVPVKVKRTDAAGGLSEVELKLVAR
;
A
#
# COMPACT_ATOMS: atom_id res chain seq x y z
N MET A 1 -45.06 -21.74 -38.70
CA MET A 1 -45.27 -22.80 -39.74
C MET A 1 -43.93 -23.50 -39.91
N ILE A 2 -43.97 -24.83 -39.97
CA ILE A 2 -42.89 -25.81 -40.30
C ILE A 2 -42.08 -26.25 -39.06
N THR A 3 -42.46 -27.20 -38.48
CA THR A 3 -42.58 -28.70 -38.44
C THR A 3 -41.36 -29.39 -37.83
N ARG A 4 -41.67 -30.09 -36.77
CA ARG A 4 -40.83 -31.10 -36.06
C ARG A 4 -40.75 -32.38 -36.89
N THR A 5 -39.65 -33.11 -36.84
CA THR A 5 -39.66 -34.55 -36.97
C THR A 5 -38.59 -35.19 -36.09
N PRO A 6 -38.88 -36.33 -35.47
CA PRO A 6 -37.95 -37.08 -34.59
C PRO A 6 -37.51 -38.40 -35.28
N LEU A 7 -36.32 -38.90 -34.92
CA LEU A 7 -35.92 -40.33 -35.09
C LEU A 7 -35.04 -40.65 -33.87
N GLY A 8 -35.19 -41.63 -33.09
CA GLY A 8 -35.77 -42.97 -33.21
C GLY A 8 -34.68 -44.06 -33.20
N SER A 9 -34.70 -44.87 -32.16
CA SER A 9 -34.35 -46.29 -32.01
C SER A 9 -33.03 -46.62 -31.29
N ARG A 10 -33.10 -47.08 -30.06
CA ARG A 10 -33.08 -48.52 -29.60
C ARG A 10 -31.69 -49.18 -29.74
N LEU A 11 -31.09 -49.48 -28.58
CA LEU A 11 -30.45 -50.80 -28.35
C LEU A 11 -30.50 -51.09 -26.83
N ALA A 12 -31.34 -52.11 -26.52
CA ALA A 12 -31.43 -52.70 -25.20
C ALA A 12 -30.33 -53.75 -25.06
N GLY A 13 -29.46 -53.61 -24.05
CA GLY A 13 -28.53 -54.65 -23.62
C GLY A 13 -28.92 -55.16 -22.25
N LEU A 14 -29.41 -56.38 -22.19
CA LEU A 14 -29.70 -57.13 -20.96
C LEU A 14 -28.39 -57.32 -20.17
N ILE A 15 -28.36 -56.86 -18.93
CA ILE A 15 -27.39 -57.30 -17.92
C ILE A 15 -28.18 -57.88 -16.75
N THR A 16 -28.03 -59.17 -16.58
CA THR A 16 -28.60 -59.97 -15.49
C THR A 16 -27.91 -59.64 -14.17
N PRO A 17 -28.62 -59.35 -13.08
CA PRO A 17 -27.97 -59.13 -11.79
C PRO A 17 -27.67 -60.47 -11.11
N LEU A 18 -26.40 -60.69 -10.81
CA LEU A 18 -25.94 -61.80 -9.96
C LEU A 18 -26.24 -61.39 -8.49
N LEU A 19 -27.19 -62.12 -7.87
CA LEU A 19 -27.55 -61.95 -6.47
C LEU A 19 -26.48 -62.62 -5.61
N VAL A 20 -25.61 -61.83 -4.98
CA VAL A 20 -24.75 -62.29 -3.86
C VAL A 20 -25.45 -61.94 -2.56
N ALA A 21 -25.99 -62.94 -1.89
CA ALA A 21 -26.54 -62.82 -0.54
C ALA A 21 -25.38 -62.71 0.47
N ALA A 22 -25.10 -61.51 0.92
CA ALA A 22 -24.21 -61.29 2.05
C ALA A 22 -25.05 -61.19 3.33
N ALA A 23 -24.79 -62.08 4.29
CA ALA A 23 -25.40 -62.11 5.60
C ALA A 23 -25.04 -60.82 6.39
N ALA A 24 -26.02 -59.98 6.63
CA ALA A 24 -25.82 -58.78 7.44
C ALA A 24 -26.00 -59.18 8.93
N GLY A 25 -24.86 -59.27 9.63
CA GLY A 25 -24.87 -59.18 11.11
C GLY A 25 -25.15 -57.72 11.57
N PRO A 26 -25.72 -57.52 12.76
CA PRO A 26 -26.04 -56.17 13.24
C PRO A 26 -24.75 -55.38 13.47
N ILE A 27 -24.51 -54.39 12.62
CA ILE A 27 -23.48 -53.38 12.87
C ILE A 27 -24.03 -52.43 13.96
N LEU A 28 -23.58 -52.60 15.21
CA LEU A 28 -23.74 -51.58 16.24
C LEU A 28 -23.02 -50.32 15.77
N ARG A 29 -23.76 -49.34 15.30
CA ARG A 29 -23.25 -47.99 15.05
C ARG A 29 -23.02 -47.33 16.42
N ALA A 30 -21.77 -47.23 16.86
CA ALA A 30 -21.44 -46.36 17.95
C ALA A 30 -21.70 -44.91 17.49
N GLU A 31 -22.62 -44.21 18.11
CA GLU A 31 -22.80 -42.77 17.96
C GLU A 31 -21.48 -42.10 18.35
N PRO A 32 -20.94 -41.14 17.53
CA PRO A 32 -19.82 -40.39 17.98
C PRO A 32 -20.18 -39.56 19.23
N ALA A 33 -19.43 -39.75 20.30
CA ALA A 33 -19.59 -38.96 21.51
C ALA A 33 -19.46 -37.46 21.14
N VAL A 34 -20.55 -36.73 21.30
CA VAL A 34 -20.53 -35.26 21.15
C VAL A 34 -19.63 -34.72 22.26
N ALA A 35 -18.50 -34.12 21.89
CA ALA A 35 -17.65 -33.43 22.85
C ALA A 35 -18.47 -32.36 23.57
N PRO A 36 -18.28 -32.18 24.87
CA PRO A 36 -19.00 -31.13 25.60
C PRO A 36 -18.71 -29.79 24.99
N ALA A 37 -19.74 -28.99 24.77
CA ALA A 37 -19.60 -27.62 24.28
C ALA A 37 -18.64 -26.84 25.21
N PRO A 38 -17.71 -26.02 24.67
CA PRO A 38 -16.88 -25.19 25.53
C PRO A 38 -17.77 -24.31 26.41
N PRO A 39 -17.37 -24.02 27.67
CA PRO A 39 -18.14 -23.19 28.55
C PRO A 39 -18.42 -21.83 27.88
N ALA A 40 -19.65 -21.37 27.92
CA ALA A 40 -20.01 -20.06 27.42
C ALA A 40 -19.19 -19.01 28.18
N VAL A 41 -18.27 -18.37 27.46
CA VAL A 41 -17.56 -17.21 27.98
C VAL A 41 -18.61 -16.10 28.08
N ALA A 42 -19.01 -15.76 29.30
CA ALA A 42 -19.84 -14.58 29.55
C ALA A 42 -18.98 -13.36 29.15
N VAL A 43 -19.24 -12.79 27.97
CA VAL A 43 -18.72 -11.48 27.59
C VAL A 43 -19.40 -10.49 28.50
N ALA A 44 -18.68 -9.96 29.49
CA ALA A 44 -19.15 -8.82 30.26
C ALA A 44 -19.44 -7.70 29.25
N VAL A 45 -20.69 -7.32 29.09
CA VAL A 45 -21.06 -6.11 28.33
C VAL A 45 -20.46 -4.96 29.14
N ALA A 46 -19.40 -4.36 28.64
CA ALA A 46 -18.86 -3.14 29.23
C ALA A 46 -19.99 -2.11 29.32
N ASP A 47 -19.98 -1.30 30.39
CA ASP A 47 -20.94 -0.22 30.57
C ASP A 47 -21.14 0.54 29.28
N ALA A 48 -22.41 0.76 28.91
CA ALA A 48 -22.74 1.42 27.64
C ALA A 48 -22.05 2.81 27.61
N VAL A 49 -21.11 2.94 26.74
CA VAL A 49 -20.53 4.25 26.40
C VAL A 49 -21.68 5.07 25.81
N ASP A 50 -21.91 6.29 26.30
CA ASP A 50 -22.93 7.17 25.76
C ASP A 50 -22.74 7.24 24.23
N PRO A 51 -23.81 7.04 23.44
CA PRO A 51 -23.69 7.04 22.00
C PRO A 51 -23.18 8.39 21.54
N VAL A 52 -22.09 8.41 20.76
CA VAL A 52 -21.54 9.63 20.15
C VAL A 52 -22.60 10.21 19.22
N ASP A 53 -22.96 11.49 19.43
CA ASP A 53 -23.82 12.20 18.46
C ASP A 53 -23.02 12.44 17.17
N LEU A 54 -23.31 11.63 16.16
CA LEU A 54 -22.67 11.73 14.85
C LEU A 54 -22.90 13.07 14.18
N THR A 55 -24.05 13.71 14.42
CA THR A 55 -24.35 15.05 13.87
C THR A 55 -23.40 16.07 14.45
N GLU A 56 -23.23 16.07 15.78
CA GLU A 56 -22.27 16.92 16.48
C GLU A 56 -20.83 16.67 16.01
N LEU A 57 -20.45 15.40 15.85
CA LEU A 57 -19.13 15.03 15.34
C LEU A 57 -18.90 15.58 13.93
N CYS A 58 -19.85 15.43 13.00
CA CYS A 58 -19.75 15.98 11.66
C CYS A 58 -19.64 17.52 11.66
N ILE A 59 -20.41 18.21 12.51
CA ILE A 59 -20.35 19.67 12.67
C ILE A 59 -18.95 20.09 13.16
N ARG A 60 -18.39 19.38 14.11
CA ARG A 60 -17.04 19.66 14.67
C ARG A 60 -15.92 19.39 13.68
N VAL A 61 -16.02 18.32 12.88
CA VAL A 61 -14.97 17.89 11.92
C VAL A 61 -14.98 18.75 10.66
N ARG A 62 -16.16 19.12 10.16
CA ARG A 62 -16.35 19.83 8.88
C ARG A 62 -15.43 21.04 8.70
N PRO A 63 -15.26 21.98 9.66
CA PRO A 63 -14.50 23.19 9.42
C PRO A 63 -13.01 22.98 9.09
N ALA A 64 -12.40 21.87 9.57
CA ALA A 64 -11.00 21.51 9.33
C ALA A 64 -10.76 20.76 8.02
N PHE A 65 -11.84 20.36 7.33
CA PHE A 65 -11.75 19.72 6.03
C PHE A 65 -11.26 20.68 4.94
N VAL A 66 -10.50 20.16 3.95
CA VAL A 66 -9.95 20.96 2.87
C VAL A 66 -10.33 20.39 1.50
N PHE A 67 -10.88 21.26 0.64
CA PHE A 67 -11.07 20.97 -0.77
C PHE A 67 -9.81 21.37 -1.54
N ILE A 68 -9.14 20.42 -2.19
CA ILE A 68 -7.92 20.66 -2.97
C ILE A 68 -8.03 19.98 -4.35
N GLY A 69 -8.17 20.78 -5.40
CA GLY A 69 -8.39 20.23 -6.75
C GLY A 69 -9.59 19.30 -6.80
N GLY A 70 -9.40 18.06 -7.31
CA GLY A 70 -10.42 17.01 -7.33
C GLY A 70 -10.39 16.05 -6.14
N GLY A 71 -9.58 16.34 -5.11
CA GLY A 71 -9.41 15.54 -3.92
C GLY A 71 -9.69 16.29 -2.63
N SER A 72 -9.19 15.77 -1.54
CA SER A 72 -9.45 16.21 -0.17
C SER A 72 -8.17 16.47 0.61
N GLY A 73 -8.29 17.13 1.74
CA GLY A 73 -7.25 17.33 2.74
C GLY A 73 -7.84 17.58 4.12
N VAL A 74 -6.98 17.70 5.12
CA VAL A 74 -7.36 18.03 6.49
C VAL A 74 -6.32 18.94 7.12
N ILE A 75 -6.75 19.93 7.89
CA ILE A 75 -5.90 20.79 8.69
C ILE A 75 -5.67 20.10 10.04
N VAL A 76 -4.40 19.93 10.41
CA VAL A 76 -4.00 19.20 11.63
C VAL A 76 -3.33 20.09 12.68
N ARG A 77 -3.18 21.38 12.38
CA ARG A 77 -2.67 22.41 13.34
C ARG A 77 -3.31 23.77 13.10
N PRO A 78 -3.46 24.58 14.17
CA PRO A 78 -4.11 25.90 14.08
C PRO A 78 -3.35 26.93 13.23
N ASP A 79 -2.05 26.71 12.98
CA ASP A 79 -1.21 27.55 12.10
C ASP A 79 -1.45 27.27 10.61
N GLY A 80 -2.32 26.31 10.27
CA GLY A 80 -2.67 25.97 8.90
C GLY A 80 -1.83 24.85 8.29
N LEU A 81 -1.13 24.04 9.10
CA LEU A 81 -0.55 22.82 8.59
C LEU A 81 -1.66 21.87 8.16
N MET A 82 -1.63 21.46 6.88
CA MET A 82 -2.59 20.52 6.31
C MET A 82 -1.91 19.31 5.70
N LEU A 83 -2.63 18.19 5.69
CA LEU A 83 -2.22 16.93 5.10
C LEU A 83 -3.15 16.57 3.95
N THR A 84 -2.59 15.85 2.97
CA THR A 84 -3.31 15.25 1.84
C THR A 84 -2.46 14.11 1.24
N ASN A 85 -2.96 13.44 0.21
CA ASN A 85 -2.14 12.47 -0.52
C ASN A 85 -1.22 13.14 -1.55
N ASP A 86 -0.09 12.51 -1.81
CA ASP A 86 0.86 12.94 -2.83
C ASP A 86 0.26 12.92 -4.24
N HIS A 87 -0.51 11.89 -4.57
CA HIS A 87 -1.17 11.81 -5.88
C HIS A 87 -2.23 12.89 -6.11
N VAL A 88 -2.81 13.47 -5.04
CA VAL A 88 -3.79 14.57 -5.12
C VAL A 88 -3.11 15.86 -5.56
N ILE A 89 -1.91 16.14 -5.05
CA ILE A 89 -1.17 17.35 -5.39
C ILE A 89 -0.46 17.27 -6.76
N GLY A 90 -0.09 16.06 -7.20
CA GLY A 90 0.66 15.87 -8.43
C GLY A 90 2.00 16.65 -8.42
N PRO A 91 2.44 17.25 -9.55
CA PRO A 91 3.73 17.94 -9.65
C PRO A 91 3.71 19.39 -9.13
N LYS A 92 2.57 19.90 -8.68
CA LYS A 92 2.40 21.29 -8.26
C LYS A 92 3.03 21.55 -6.89
N ARG A 93 3.48 22.79 -6.65
CA ARG A 93 4.04 23.23 -5.36
C ARG A 93 3.22 24.31 -4.65
N SER A 94 2.24 24.90 -5.33
CA SER A 94 1.34 25.90 -4.79
C SER A 94 -0.08 25.64 -5.24
N PHE A 95 -1.03 25.89 -4.35
CA PHE A 95 -2.44 25.57 -4.52
C PHE A 95 -3.29 26.73 -4.00
N THR A 96 -4.51 26.85 -4.54
CA THR A 96 -5.59 27.54 -3.87
C THR A 96 -6.52 26.48 -3.34
N VAL A 97 -6.77 26.50 -2.05
CA VAL A 97 -7.62 25.54 -1.34
C VAL A 97 -8.77 26.26 -0.67
N ARG A 98 -9.86 25.56 -0.47
CA ARG A 98 -10.99 26.04 0.32
C ARG A 98 -11.16 25.11 1.51
N ILE A 99 -11.35 25.68 2.70
CA ILE A 99 -11.61 24.91 3.92
C ILE A 99 -13.12 24.77 4.17
N GLY A 100 -13.49 23.84 5.07
CA GLY A 100 -14.89 23.46 5.29
C GLY A 100 -15.75 24.55 5.96
N ASP A 101 -15.16 25.63 6.46
CA ASP A 101 -15.86 26.82 6.95
C ASP A 101 -16.14 27.86 5.85
N GLY A 102 -15.71 27.58 4.59
CA GLY A 102 -15.94 28.42 3.43
C GLY A 102 -14.81 29.36 3.06
N ARG A 103 -13.82 29.59 3.92
CA ARG A 103 -12.66 30.43 3.63
C ARG A 103 -11.72 29.77 2.61
N SER A 104 -11.03 30.60 1.84
CA SER A 104 -10.03 30.13 0.86
C SER A 104 -8.64 30.66 1.20
N PHE A 105 -7.64 29.83 1.01
CA PHE A 105 -6.24 30.14 1.29
C PHE A 105 -5.35 29.73 0.13
N LYS A 106 -4.20 30.37 0.00
CA LYS A 106 -3.07 29.79 -0.72
C LYS A 106 -2.40 28.77 0.19
N ALA A 107 -1.92 27.68 -0.41
CA ALA A 107 -1.17 26.65 0.28
C ALA A 107 0.13 26.37 -0.48
N ARG A 108 1.23 26.26 0.24
CA ARG A 108 2.53 25.87 -0.32
C ARG A 108 2.94 24.50 0.16
N LEU A 109 3.56 23.72 -0.71
CA LEU A 109 4.09 22.39 -0.38
C LEU A 109 5.29 22.55 0.58
N LEU A 110 5.22 21.86 1.72
CA LEU A 110 6.34 21.72 2.67
C LEU A 110 7.21 20.52 2.31
N GLY A 111 6.59 19.38 2.00
CA GLY A 111 7.27 18.18 1.62
C GLY A 111 6.29 17.11 1.14
N ARG A 112 6.81 16.12 0.42
CA ARG A 112 6.02 15.06 -0.16
C ARG A 112 6.69 13.71 -0.01
N ASP A 113 5.88 12.69 0.13
CA ASP A 113 6.25 11.28 0.14
C ASP A 113 5.52 10.55 -1.00
N PRO A 114 6.12 10.45 -2.19
CA PRO A 114 5.48 9.74 -3.31
C PRO A 114 5.35 8.23 -3.10
N PHE A 115 6.14 7.65 -2.20
CA PHE A 115 6.09 6.22 -1.89
C PHE A 115 4.97 5.89 -0.90
N GLY A 116 4.91 6.61 0.22
CA GLY A 116 3.84 6.48 1.22
C GLY A 116 2.58 7.26 0.88
N ASP A 117 2.57 7.98 -0.28
CA ASP A 117 1.45 8.76 -0.80
C ASP A 117 0.94 9.85 0.17
N LEU A 118 1.85 10.53 0.86
CA LEU A 118 1.55 11.58 1.82
C LEU A 118 2.17 12.92 1.41
N ALA A 119 1.47 14.02 1.62
CA ALA A 119 2.00 15.37 1.43
C ALA A 119 1.57 16.30 2.56
N ALA A 120 2.50 17.16 2.98
CA ALA A 120 2.26 18.24 3.94
C ALA A 120 2.33 19.60 3.24
N LEU A 121 1.31 20.42 3.46
CA LEU A 121 1.23 21.78 2.94
C LEU A 121 1.00 22.77 4.08
N GLN A 122 1.44 23.99 3.87
CA GLN A 122 1.19 25.11 4.77
C GLN A 122 0.23 26.09 4.14
N LEU A 123 -0.89 26.37 4.79
CA LEU A 123 -1.79 27.45 4.42
C LEU A 123 -1.15 28.81 4.75
N ASP A 124 -1.35 29.81 3.88
CA ASP A 124 -0.98 31.20 4.14
C ASP A 124 -2.02 31.84 5.08
N VAL A 125 -1.98 31.46 6.36
CA VAL A 125 -2.85 32.03 7.41
C VAL A 125 -2.27 33.36 7.84
N PRO A 126 -3.05 34.46 7.82
CA PRO A 126 -2.55 35.76 8.28
C PRO A 126 -2.07 35.73 9.72
N GLU A 127 -1.03 36.50 10.03
CA GLU A 127 -0.47 36.61 11.38
C GLU A 127 -1.54 36.99 12.41
N GLY A 128 -1.52 36.33 13.55
CA GLY A 128 -2.51 36.49 14.62
C GLY A 128 -3.86 35.82 14.37
N GLN A 129 -4.04 35.15 13.25
CA GLN A 129 -5.22 34.32 12.96
C GLN A 129 -4.94 32.84 13.12
N SER A 130 -6.02 32.09 13.32
CA SER A 130 -5.99 30.62 13.32
C SER A 130 -7.07 30.06 12.40
N VAL A 131 -6.90 28.82 12.03
CA VAL A 131 -7.88 28.04 11.26
C VAL A 131 -8.40 26.86 12.08
N PRO A 132 -9.61 26.37 11.81
CA PRO A 132 -10.10 25.12 12.39
C PRO A 132 -9.16 23.97 12.06
N TRP A 133 -8.95 23.09 13.00
CA TRP A 133 -8.05 21.94 12.85
C TRP A 133 -8.51 20.75 13.68
N LEU A 134 -8.02 19.54 13.33
CA LEU A 134 -8.25 18.29 14.06
C LEU A 134 -6.92 17.74 14.57
N PRO A 135 -6.84 17.25 15.81
CA PRO A 135 -5.64 16.63 16.32
C PRO A 135 -5.36 15.29 15.64
N LEU A 136 -4.08 14.92 15.50
CA LEU A 136 -3.67 13.59 15.13
C LEU A 136 -3.85 12.65 16.31
N GLY A 137 -4.77 11.70 16.19
CA GLY A 137 -5.06 10.66 17.17
C GLY A 137 -3.99 9.57 17.24
N ASP A 138 -4.22 8.57 18.05
CA ASP A 138 -3.37 7.39 18.16
C ASP A 138 -3.97 6.21 17.39
N SER A 139 -3.38 5.89 16.24
CA SER A 139 -3.81 4.75 15.42
C SER A 139 -3.42 3.39 16.00
N GLU A 140 -2.48 3.34 16.95
CA GLU A 140 -2.09 2.09 17.62
C GLU A 140 -3.06 1.71 18.75
N ALA A 141 -3.87 2.66 19.24
CA ALA A 141 -4.93 2.42 20.20
C ALA A 141 -6.22 1.89 19.55
N LEU A 142 -6.33 1.93 18.20
CA LEU A 142 -7.51 1.43 17.49
C LEU A 142 -7.62 -0.09 17.59
N ARG A 143 -8.87 -0.56 17.55
CA ARG A 143 -9.21 -1.99 17.48
C ARG A 143 -10.09 -2.25 16.28
N VAL A 144 -9.98 -3.45 15.74
CA VAL A 144 -10.95 -3.93 14.74
C VAL A 144 -12.35 -3.91 15.33
N GLY A 145 -13.28 -3.27 14.63
CA GLY A 145 -14.64 -3.06 15.09
C GLY A 145 -14.91 -1.67 15.68
N ASP A 146 -13.88 -0.86 15.94
CA ASP A 146 -14.08 0.53 16.38
C ASP A 146 -14.71 1.34 15.22
N ASP A 147 -15.66 2.22 15.54
CA ASP A 147 -16.30 3.10 14.56
C ASP A 147 -15.31 4.11 14.00
N ALA A 148 -15.45 4.41 12.72
CA ALA A 148 -14.64 5.39 12.00
C ALA A 148 -15.46 6.20 11.02
N LEU A 149 -15.17 7.50 10.93
CA LEU A 149 -15.81 8.45 10.03
C LEU A 149 -14.83 8.84 8.93
N ALA A 150 -15.10 8.46 7.68
CA ALA A 150 -14.34 8.92 6.53
C ALA A 150 -14.97 10.20 5.98
N VAL A 151 -14.12 11.23 5.74
CA VAL A 151 -14.56 12.54 5.25
C VAL A 151 -13.89 12.84 3.92
N GLY A 152 -14.66 13.32 2.95
CA GLY A 152 -14.14 13.54 1.63
C GLY A 152 -15.01 14.39 0.71
N ASN A 153 -14.57 14.48 -0.55
CA ASN A 153 -15.26 15.16 -1.62
C ASN A 153 -15.48 14.19 -2.81
N PRO A 154 -16.29 13.13 -2.62
CA PRO A 154 -16.45 12.09 -3.62
C PRO A 154 -16.98 12.70 -4.93
N PHE A 155 -16.34 12.30 -6.05
CA PHE A 155 -16.68 12.75 -7.40
C PHE A 155 -16.73 14.29 -7.56
N ALA A 156 -16.03 15.03 -6.67
CA ALA A 156 -16.05 16.50 -6.60
C ALA A 156 -17.46 17.11 -6.40
N LEU A 157 -18.38 16.38 -5.78
CA LEU A 157 -19.75 16.85 -5.50
C LEU A 157 -19.77 18.11 -4.63
N GLY A 158 -18.88 18.21 -3.64
CA GLY A 158 -18.77 19.40 -2.78
C GLY A 158 -18.30 20.67 -3.48
N VAL A 159 -18.05 20.65 -4.79
CA VAL A 159 -17.81 21.86 -5.58
C VAL A 159 -19.10 22.69 -5.73
N LEU A 160 -20.23 22.03 -5.77
CA LEU A 160 -21.55 22.68 -5.96
C LEU A 160 -22.13 23.20 -4.65
N ASP A 161 -22.19 22.35 -3.62
CA ASP A 161 -22.85 22.65 -2.34
C ASP A 161 -21.89 23.09 -1.24
N GLN A 162 -20.59 23.07 -1.51
CA GLN A 162 -19.52 23.48 -0.62
C GLN A 162 -19.45 22.70 0.70
N ALA A 163 -19.94 21.46 0.68
CA ALA A 163 -19.98 20.58 1.83
C ALA A 163 -19.17 19.28 1.57
N PRO A 164 -18.35 18.81 2.53
CA PRO A 164 -17.78 17.47 2.44
C PRO A 164 -18.86 16.41 2.67
N THR A 165 -18.61 15.23 2.12
CA THR A 165 -19.40 14.03 2.40
C THR A 165 -18.79 13.29 3.59
N PHE A 166 -19.65 12.79 4.45
CA PHE A 166 -19.29 11.94 5.61
C PHE A 166 -19.84 10.55 5.40
N THR A 167 -19.01 9.54 5.61
CA THR A 167 -19.42 8.14 5.59
C THR A 167 -18.92 7.46 6.85
N ILE A 168 -19.81 6.70 7.52
CA ILE A 168 -19.46 5.94 8.70
C ILE A 168 -19.25 4.47 8.36
N GLY A 169 -18.33 3.84 9.04
CA GLY A 169 -18.04 2.42 8.99
C GLY A 169 -17.22 2.05 10.22
N ILE A 170 -16.53 0.91 10.15
CA ILE A 170 -15.66 0.43 11.21
C ILE A 170 -14.21 0.28 10.73
N ILE A 171 -13.31 0.15 11.68
CA ILE A 171 -11.97 -0.34 11.41
C ILE A 171 -12.05 -1.84 11.12
N SER A 172 -11.87 -2.22 9.87
CA SER A 172 -11.98 -3.61 9.40
C SER A 172 -10.70 -4.41 9.58
N ALA A 173 -9.53 -3.75 9.48
CA ALA A 173 -8.22 -4.34 9.77
C ALA A 173 -7.19 -3.25 10.09
N LEU A 174 -6.13 -3.64 10.80
CA LEU A 174 -4.98 -2.81 11.13
C LEU A 174 -3.70 -3.46 10.59
N HIS A 175 -2.66 -2.65 10.44
CA HIS A 175 -1.33 -3.11 9.99
C HIS A 175 -1.37 -3.87 8.65
N HIS A 176 -2.28 -3.49 7.76
CA HIS A 176 -2.44 -4.12 6.46
C HIS A 176 -1.44 -3.56 5.45
N THR A 177 -1.06 -4.39 4.46
CA THR A 177 -0.21 -3.97 3.34
C THR A 177 -0.96 -4.17 2.03
N GLN A 178 -1.12 -3.10 1.26
CA GLN A 178 -1.79 -3.09 -0.04
C GLN A 178 -0.99 -2.22 -1.02
N GLY A 179 -0.25 -2.84 -1.91
CA GLY A 179 0.63 -2.12 -2.84
C GLY A 179 1.71 -1.32 -2.11
N SER A 180 1.73 0.00 -2.30
CA SER A 180 2.63 0.92 -1.59
C SER A 180 2.13 1.32 -0.19
N TYR A 181 0.86 1.07 0.13
CA TYR A 181 0.31 1.31 1.46
C TYR A 181 0.72 0.19 2.40
N THR A 182 1.59 0.50 3.33
CA THR A 182 2.10 -0.44 4.33
C THR A 182 1.68 0.01 5.71
N GLU A 183 1.40 -0.93 6.62
CA GLU A 183 0.91 -0.62 7.97
C GLU A 183 -0.33 0.29 7.97
N CYS A 184 -1.17 0.15 6.95
CA CYS A 184 -2.34 0.99 6.79
C CYS A 184 -3.55 0.47 7.59
N ILE A 185 -4.50 1.37 7.79
CA ILE A 185 -5.82 1.07 8.33
C ILE A 185 -6.72 0.66 7.18
N VAL A 186 -7.51 -0.41 7.39
CA VAL A 186 -8.59 -0.82 6.49
C VAL A 186 -9.92 -0.47 7.15
N THR A 187 -10.82 0.14 6.39
CA THR A 187 -12.17 0.50 6.84
C THR A 187 -13.20 0.12 5.79
N ASP A 188 -14.40 -0.20 6.18
CA ASP A 188 -15.57 -0.36 5.31
C ASP A 188 -16.38 0.94 5.17
N ALA A 189 -16.00 2.02 5.87
CA ALA A 189 -16.51 3.36 5.58
C ALA A 189 -16.31 3.65 4.08
N GLU A 190 -17.34 4.14 3.42
CA GLU A 190 -17.32 4.29 1.97
C GLU A 190 -16.30 5.35 1.52
N VAL A 191 -15.20 4.91 0.91
CA VAL A 191 -14.16 5.76 0.31
C VAL A 191 -14.28 5.67 -1.19
N ASN A 192 -14.55 6.80 -1.86
CA ASN A 192 -14.70 6.93 -3.31
C ASN A 192 -13.64 7.88 -3.89
N PRO A 193 -13.39 7.88 -5.20
CA PRO A 193 -12.54 8.88 -5.86
C PRO A 193 -12.97 10.30 -5.49
N GLY A 194 -12.01 11.09 -4.96
CA GLY A 194 -12.25 12.40 -4.38
C GLY A 194 -12.18 12.44 -2.86
N ASN A 195 -12.32 11.31 -2.16
CA ASN A 195 -12.08 11.22 -0.72
C ASN A 195 -10.58 11.15 -0.39
N SER A 196 -9.73 10.82 -1.39
CA SER A 196 -8.27 10.76 -1.22
C SER A 196 -7.72 12.06 -0.64
N GLY A 197 -6.91 11.94 0.41
CA GLY A 197 -6.33 13.04 1.17
C GLY A 197 -7.18 13.55 2.32
N GLY A 198 -8.47 13.20 2.36
CA GLY A 198 -9.34 13.53 3.47
C GLY A 198 -9.09 12.67 4.71
N PRO A 199 -9.53 13.10 5.89
CA PRO A 199 -9.30 12.39 7.13
C PRO A 199 -10.19 11.14 7.29
N LEU A 200 -9.61 10.10 7.92
CA LEU A 200 -10.33 9.08 8.66
C LEU A 200 -10.28 9.50 10.14
N VAL A 201 -11.44 9.63 10.77
CA VAL A 201 -11.59 10.22 12.12
C VAL A 201 -12.22 9.20 13.06
N ASN A 202 -11.73 9.13 14.30
CA ASN A 202 -12.36 8.34 15.36
C ASN A 202 -13.55 9.08 15.97
N MET A 203 -14.28 8.43 16.86
CA MET A 203 -15.45 9.02 17.52
C MET A 203 -15.11 10.16 18.51
N ALA A 204 -13.83 10.32 18.89
CA ALA A 204 -13.35 11.50 19.64
C ALA A 204 -13.13 12.73 18.74
N GLY A 205 -13.15 12.59 17.42
CA GLY A 205 -12.89 13.66 16.45
C GLY A 205 -11.41 13.85 16.13
N GLU A 206 -10.60 12.84 16.37
CA GLU A 206 -9.16 12.85 16.07
C GLU A 206 -8.88 12.16 14.74
N VAL A 207 -7.93 12.69 13.97
CA VAL A 207 -7.48 12.09 12.72
C VAL A 207 -6.64 10.86 13.01
N VAL A 208 -7.18 9.68 12.75
CA VAL A 208 -6.48 8.40 12.91
C VAL A 208 -5.84 7.91 11.61
N GLY A 209 -6.21 8.50 10.47
CA GLY A 209 -5.59 8.21 9.18
C GLY A 209 -5.94 9.23 8.10
N ILE A 210 -5.26 9.10 6.95
CA ILE A 210 -5.57 9.84 5.71
C ILE A 210 -6.06 8.84 4.67
N ASN A 211 -7.30 9.02 4.22
CA ASN A 211 -7.92 8.20 3.17
C ASN A 211 -7.10 8.28 1.88
N GLY A 212 -6.84 7.16 1.24
CA GLY A 212 -5.99 7.16 0.05
C GLY A 212 -6.46 6.21 -1.04
N GLN A 213 -6.25 4.93 -0.87
CA GLN A 213 -6.59 3.93 -1.88
C GLN A 213 -7.94 3.26 -1.58
N ILE A 214 -8.54 2.74 -2.64
CA ILE A 214 -9.68 1.84 -2.59
C ILE A 214 -9.28 0.51 -3.23
N SER A 215 -9.82 -0.61 -2.73
CA SER A 215 -9.73 -1.87 -3.46
C SER A 215 -10.60 -1.78 -4.70
N THR A 216 -10.03 -2.07 -5.87
CA THR A 216 -10.79 -2.05 -7.14
C THR A 216 -10.98 -3.48 -7.63
N ARG A 217 -12.20 -3.82 -8.08
CA ARG A 217 -12.46 -5.05 -8.81
C ARG A 217 -12.62 -4.73 -10.30
N PHE A 218 -11.98 -5.51 -11.17
CA PHE A 218 -12.11 -5.36 -12.63
C PHE A 218 -11.74 -3.97 -13.17
N GLY A 219 -10.81 -3.26 -12.52
CA GLY A 219 -10.38 -1.94 -12.99
C GLY A 219 -11.41 -0.80 -12.82
N LEU A 220 -12.55 -1.07 -12.19
CA LEU A 220 -13.54 -0.04 -11.88
C LEU A 220 -13.08 0.78 -10.67
N ARG A 221 -13.02 2.11 -10.84
CA ARG A 221 -12.69 3.06 -9.77
C ARG A 221 -13.94 3.35 -8.90
N SER A 222 -14.47 2.31 -8.27
CA SER A 222 -15.57 2.45 -7.31
C SER A 222 -15.22 1.67 -6.05
N ASN A 223 -15.75 2.10 -4.92
CA ASN A 223 -15.59 1.39 -3.66
C ASN A 223 -16.12 -0.04 -3.78
N THR A 224 -15.33 -1.00 -3.33
CA THR A 224 -15.69 -2.42 -3.28
C THR A 224 -15.96 -2.91 -1.87
N GLY A 225 -16.17 -1.98 -0.92
CA GLY A 225 -16.38 -2.26 0.49
C GLY A 225 -15.09 -2.22 1.33
N LEU A 226 -13.96 -1.84 0.75
CA LEU A 226 -12.70 -1.69 1.47
C LEU A 226 -12.00 -0.39 1.06
N GLY A 227 -11.82 0.51 2.04
CA GLY A 227 -10.98 1.70 1.97
C GLY A 227 -9.68 1.50 2.75
N PHE A 228 -8.60 2.14 2.29
CA PHE A 228 -7.29 2.11 2.94
C PHE A 228 -6.88 3.52 3.32
N ALA A 229 -6.43 3.68 4.56
CA ALA A 229 -5.93 4.95 5.08
C ALA A 229 -4.51 4.83 5.62
N ILE A 230 -3.68 5.83 5.35
CA ILE A 230 -2.34 5.99 5.92
C ILE A 230 -2.52 6.26 7.41
N SER A 231 -1.91 5.45 8.29
CA SER A 231 -2.13 5.53 9.73
C SER A 231 -1.55 6.80 10.36
N ALA A 232 -2.17 7.30 11.42
CA ALA A 232 -1.66 8.46 12.18
C ALA A 232 -0.26 8.20 12.75
N ARG A 233 0.08 6.94 13.10
CA ARG A 233 1.45 6.56 13.48
C ARG A 233 2.44 6.89 12.36
N GLN A 234 2.15 6.45 11.14
CA GLN A 234 3.01 6.73 9.98
C GLN A 234 3.10 8.24 9.72
N ILE A 235 1.97 8.95 9.77
CA ILE A 235 1.94 10.42 9.61
C ILE A 235 2.86 11.09 10.63
N LYS A 236 2.76 10.74 11.90
CA LYS A 236 3.60 11.31 12.98
C LYS A 236 5.09 11.04 12.77
N LEU A 237 5.47 9.85 12.23
CA LEU A 237 6.85 9.53 11.90
C LEU A 237 7.42 10.41 10.77
N TRP A 238 6.58 10.73 9.79
CA TRP A 238 7.00 11.48 8.60
C TRP A 238 6.89 12.98 8.73
N LEU A 239 5.96 13.49 9.55
CA LEU A 239 5.62 14.90 9.62
C LEU A 239 6.82 15.82 9.84
N PRO A 240 7.76 15.57 10.77
CA PRO A 240 8.92 16.43 10.95
C PRO A 240 9.80 16.52 9.70
N ARG A 241 9.90 15.45 8.92
CA ARG A 241 10.69 15.42 7.69
C ARG A 241 9.99 16.10 6.53
N LEU A 242 8.68 15.92 6.43
CA LEU A 242 7.87 16.61 5.43
C LEU A 242 7.92 18.13 5.65
N GLU A 243 7.85 18.58 6.91
CA GLU A 243 7.96 20.01 7.25
C GLU A 243 9.35 20.58 6.90
N ALA A 244 10.42 19.80 7.11
CA ALA A 244 11.79 20.22 6.84
C ALA A 244 12.21 20.06 5.36
N ALA A 245 11.42 19.40 4.51
CA ALA A 245 11.83 19.02 3.16
C ALA A 245 11.91 20.18 2.15
N GLY A 246 11.42 21.39 2.49
CA GLY A 246 11.50 22.56 1.60
C GLY A 246 10.78 22.37 0.26
N GLY A 247 9.70 21.61 0.23
CA GLY A 247 8.92 21.29 -0.97
C GLY A 247 9.51 20.17 -1.83
N THR A 248 10.45 19.39 -1.28
CA THR A 248 11.06 18.23 -1.97
C THR A 248 10.51 16.91 -1.46
N GLU A 249 10.97 15.82 -2.06
CA GLU A 249 10.61 14.45 -1.69
C GLU A 249 11.42 13.99 -0.46
N VAL A 250 10.76 13.28 0.45
CA VAL A 250 11.42 12.58 1.56
C VAL A 250 11.89 11.19 1.14
N LYS A 251 12.83 10.61 1.90
CA LYS A 251 13.43 9.31 1.57
C LYS A 251 13.02 8.26 2.61
N HIS A 252 12.55 7.12 2.11
CA HIS A 252 12.31 5.93 2.91
C HIS A 252 13.60 5.20 3.21
N ALA A 253 13.65 4.57 4.37
CA ALA A 253 14.78 3.80 4.83
C ALA A 253 14.62 2.30 4.57
N GLY A 254 15.73 1.58 4.75
CA GLY A 254 15.80 0.14 4.70
C GLY A 254 16.98 -0.37 5.54
N LEU A 255 17.16 -1.66 5.55
CA LEU A 255 18.32 -2.32 6.15
C LEU A 255 19.42 -2.40 5.10
N ALA A 256 20.26 -1.37 5.03
CA ALA A 256 21.34 -1.30 4.05
C ALA A 256 22.47 -2.27 4.37
N GLY A 257 22.99 -2.95 3.33
CA GLY A 257 24.08 -3.92 3.45
C GLY A 257 23.67 -5.30 3.93
N ILE A 258 22.37 -5.65 3.83
CA ILE A 258 21.87 -6.98 4.18
C ILE A 258 21.25 -7.64 2.94
N GLU A 259 21.60 -8.89 2.71
CA GLU A 259 20.97 -9.74 1.71
C GLU A 259 20.13 -10.81 2.43
N PHE A 260 18.84 -10.88 2.08
CA PHE A 260 17.95 -11.94 2.56
C PHE A 260 17.94 -13.12 1.60
N ASP A 261 17.70 -14.32 2.12
CA ASP A 261 17.58 -15.52 1.29
C ASP A 261 16.33 -15.40 0.40
N ARG A 262 16.57 -15.27 -0.93
CA ARG A 262 15.53 -15.17 -1.97
C ARG A 262 15.13 -16.54 -2.54
N ALA A 263 15.76 -17.63 -2.12
CA ALA A 263 15.41 -18.98 -2.59
C ALA A 263 14.04 -19.43 -2.07
N ALA A 264 13.58 -18.84 -0.96
CA ALA A 264 12.23 -19.03 -0.44
C ALA A 264 11.27 -17.96 -1.00
N PRO A 265 9.99 -18.30 -1.28
CA PRO A 265 8.97 -17.31 -1.61
C PRO A 265 8.90 -16.21 -0.52
N GLU A 266 8.54 -14.97 -0.89
CA GLU A 266 8.41 -13.86 0.06
C GLU A 266 7.42 -14.16 1.22
N THR A 267 6.53 -15.11 1.02
CA THR A 267 5.56 -15.63 2.00
C THR A 267 6.08 -16.79 2.84
N ALA A 268 7.33 -17.28 2.60
CA ALA A 268 7.91 -18.35 3.41
C ALA A 268 8.01 -17.91 4.88
N ALA A 269 7.74 -18.84 5.79
CA ALA A 269 7.57 -18.60 7.23
C ALA A 269 8.86 -18.19 8.00
N SER A 270 9.85 -17.58 7.33
CA SER A 270 11.06 -17.07 7.97
C SER A 270 11.76 -16.03 7.09
N VAL A 271 12.49 -15.12 7.73
CA VAL A 271 13.33 -14.11 7.06
C VAL A 271 14.76 -14.36 7.46
N VAL A 272 15.48 -15.12 6.63
CA VAL A 272 16.86 -15.51 6.88
C VAL A 272 17.81 -14.50 6.23
N VAL A 273 18.76 -14.00 7.01
CA VAL A 273 19.88 -13.19 6.54
C VAL A 273 20.86 -14.10 5.82
N LYS A 274 21.02 -13.92 4.52
CA LYS A 274 21.94 -14.70 3.69
C LYS A 274 23.36 -14.18 3.80
N ASP A 275 23.51 -12.85 3.73
CA ASP A 275 24.81 -12.19 3.78
C ASP A 275 24.69 -10.78 4.37
N VAL A 276 25.80 -10.28 4.95
CA VAL A 276 25.92 -8.94 5.50
C VAL A 276 27.22 -8.33 5.01
N ALA A 277 27.13 -7.23 4.28
CA ALA A 277 28.29 -6.55 3.72
C ALA A 277 29.17 -5.93 4.84
N ASP A 278 30.46 -6.16 4.78
CA ASP A 278 31.43 -5.61 5.73
C ASP A 278 31.36 -4.08 5.81
N GLY A 279 31.42 -3.54 7.02
CA GLY A 279 31.37 -2.10 7.28
C GLY A 279 30.01 -1.43 7.00
N SER A 280 28.99 -2.20 6.61
CA SER A 280 27.65 -1.69 6.34
C SER A 280 26.94 -1.28 7.63
N PRO A 281 25.85 -0.46 7.52
CA PRO A 281 24.96 -0.17 8.63
C PRO A 281 24.41 -1.44 9.31
N ALA A 282 24.09 -2.48 8.54
CA ALA A 282 23.63 -3.76 9.09
C ALA A 282 24.74 -4.49 9.88
N ALA A 283 25.98 -4.53 9.37
CA ALA A 283 27.12 -5.09 10.11
C ALA A 283 27.36 -4.32 11.40
N THR A 284 27.34 -2.98 11.35
CA THR A 284 27.51 -2.09 12.51
C THR A 284 26.41 -2.30 13.55
N ALA A 285 25.16 -2.56 13.13
CA ALA A 285 24.04 -2.87 14.01
C ALA A 285 24.17 -4.23 14.70
N GLY A 286 24.95 -5.18 14.13
CA GLY A 286 25.19 -6.50 14.71
C GLY A 286 24.54 -7.67 13.99
N PHE A 287 23.98 -7.46 12.78
CA PHE A 287 23.48 -8.56 11.94
C PHE A 287 24.62 -9.48 11.50
N ARG A 288 24.30 -10.76 11.33
CA ARG A 288 25.21 -11.80 10.82
C ARG A 288 24.48 -12.71 9.84
N ALA A 289 25.22 -13.30 8.93
CA ALA A 289 24.69 -14.37 8.08
C ALA A 289 24.15 -15.51 8.94
N GLY A 290 22.99 -16.05 8.57
CA GLY A 290 22.26 -17.08 9.30
C GLY A 290 21.29 -16.55 10.37
N ASP A 291 21.25 -15.25 10.66
CA ASP A 291 20.24 -14.66 11.53
C ASP A 291 18.86 -14.83 10.93
N VAL A 292 17.86 -15.12 11.76
CA VAL A 292 16.47 -15.11 11.38
C VAL A 292 15.80 -13.91 12.02
N VAL A 293 15.35 -12.94 11.23
CA VAL A 293 14.62 -11.76 11.75
C VAL A 293 13.24 -12.21 12.24
N VAL A 294 12.95 -12.01 13.53
CA VAL A 294 11.69 -12.43 14.17
C VAL A 294 10.82 -11.28 14.61
N ARG A 295 11.43 -10.10 14.90
CA ARG A 295 10.68 -8.87 15.22
C ARG A 295 11.39 -7.63 14.67
N LEU A 296 10.60 -6.63 14.30
CA LEU A 296 11.05 -5.27 14.00
C LEU A 296 10.15 -4.30 14.75
N ASP A 297 10.72 -3.42 15.57
CA ASP A 297 9.98 -2.47 16.42
C ASP A 297 8.83 -3.13 17.22
N GLY A 298 9.12 -4.27 17.82
CA GLY A 298 8.13 -5.06 18.57
C GLY A 298 7.15 -5.88 17.71
N ALA A 299 6.94 -5.52 16.43
CA ALA A 299 6.06 -6.24 15.54
C ALA A 299 6.67 -7.57 15.08
N VAL A 300 5.87 -8.64 15.04
CA VAL A 300 6.31 -9.96 14.58
C VAL A 300 6.56 -9.93 13.07
N VAL A 301 7.66 -10.55 12.65
CA VAL A 301 8.10 -10.69 11.26
C VAL A 301 7.99 -12.16 10.83
N PRO A 302 6.84 -12.63 10.37
CA PRO A 302 6.67 -14.01 9.95
C PRO A 302 7.30 -14.32 8.59
N ASN A 303 7.48 -13.31 7.71
CA ASN A 303 7.97 -13.49 6.35
C ASN A 303 8.57 -12.19 5.79
N GLN A 304 9.19 -12.27 4.60
CA GLN A 304 9.81 -11.10 3.95
C GLN A 304 8.80 -10.02 3.54
N LEU A 305 7.58 -10.41 3.15
CA LEU A 305 6.55 -9.45 2.78
C LEU A 305 6.18 -8.56 3.98
N ARG A 306 6.02 -9.17 5.17
CA ARG A 306 5.77 -8.42 6.41
C ARG A 306 6.94 -7.52 6.79
N LEU A 307 8.19 -8.01 6.66
CA LEU A 307 9.37 -7.18 6.91
C LEU A 307 9.43 -5.96 5.99
N LYS A 308 9.18 -6.15 4.69
CA LYS A 308 9.13 -5.04 3.72
C LYS A 308 8.04 -4.02 4.08
N GLY A 309 6.87 -4.51 4.47
CA GLY A 309 5.78 -3.66 4.93
C GLY A 309 6.18 -2.82 6.13
N LEU A 310 6.74 -3.43 7.17
CA LEU A 310 7.21 -2.74 8.36
C LEU A 310 8.32 -1.72 8.04
N LEU A 311 9.30 -2.07 7.22
CA LEU A 311 10.37 -1.14 6.81
C LEU A 311 9.84 0.05 6.02
N GLY A 312 8.75 -0.15 5.26
CA GLY A 312 8.14 0.88 4.41
C GLY A 312 7.63 2.12 5.16
N ILE A 313 7.40 2.03 6.48
CA ILE A 313 6.91 3.18 7.26
C ILE A 313 8.02 4.04 7.85
N TYR A 314 9.29 3.64 7.80
CA TYR A 314 10.36 4.36 8.50
C TYR A 314 11.13 5.30 7.57
N PRO A 315 11.40 6.51 8.05
CA PRO A 315 12.26 7.46 7.36
C PRO A 315 13.74 7.12 7.52
N ASP A 316 14.55 7.70 6.62
CA ASP A 316 16.00 7.63 6.66
C ASP A 316 16.57 8.11 8.01
N GLY A 317 17.57 7.40 8.53
CA GLY A 317 18.20 7.67 9.83
C GLY A 317 17.39 7.24 11.06
N HIS A 318 16.22 6.60 10.88
CA HIS A 318 15.43 6.12 12.01
C HIS A 318 16.09 4.91 12.67
N ARG A 319 16.05 4.84 14.01
CA ARG A 319 16.55 3.70 14.78
C ARG A 319 15.38 2.85 15.25
N VAL A 320 15.48 1.54 15.00
CA VAL A 320 14.46 0.57 15.40
C VAL A 320 15.11 -0.61 16.13
N PRO A 321 14.47 -1.14 17.17
CA PRO A 321 14.88 -2.40 17.76
C PRO A 321 14.56 -3.55 16.80
N VAL A 322 15.56 -4.38 16.51
CA VAL A 322 15.43 -5.60 15.71
C VAL A 322 15.73 -6.79 16.58
N THR A 323 14.85 -7.76 16.59
CA THR A 323 15.07 -9.04 17.27
C THR A 323 15.36 -10.11 16.24
N VAL A 324 16.49 -10.78 16.38
CA VAL A 324 16.89 -11.91 15.54
C VAL A 324 17.03 -13.17 16.38
N ARG A 325 16.75 -14.31 15.75
CA ARG A 325 17.12 -15.61 16.30
C ARG A 325 18.42 -16.08 15.63
N ARG A 326 19.43 -16.34 16.43
CA ARG A 326 20.78 -16.78 16.03
C ARG A 326 21.03 -18.17 16.61
N GLY A 327 20.88 -19.23 15.81
CA GLY A 327 20.81 -20.58 16.31
C GLY A 327 19.60 -20.76 17.25
N GLU A 328 19.86 -21.10 18.52
CA GLU A 328 18.81 -21.23 19.56
C GLU A 328 18.59 -19.96 20.38
N GLU A 329 19.50 -18.99 20.28
CA GLU A 329 19.43 -17.76 21.06
C GLU A 329 18.65 -16.67 20.33
N THR A 330 17.96 -15.82 21.10
CA THR A 330 17.28 -14.63 20.61
C THR A 330 17.99 -13.39 21.13
N THR A 331 18.39 -12.51 20.22
CA THR A 331 19.10 -11.27 20.53
C THR A 331 18.33 -10.07 19.96
N THR A 332 18.25 -8.99 20.73
CA THR A 332 17.69 -7.71 20.28
C THR A 332 18.76 -6.64 20.27
N PHE A 333 18.84 -5.88 19.21
CA PHE A 333 19.74 -4.75 19.05
C PHE A 333 19.09 -3.63 18.23
N ASP A 334 19.58 -2.39 18.37
CA ASP A 334 19.10 -1.27 17.61
C ASP A 334 19.77 -1.20 16.23
N ALA A 335 18.98 -1.15 15.18
CA ALA A 335 19.45 -0.91 13.82
C ALA A 335 19.08 0.51 13.36
N THR A 336 20.06 1.24 12.83
CA THR A 336 19.79 2.50 12.13
C THR A 336 19.42 2.16 10.71
N LEU A 337 18.19 2.53 10.33
CA LEU A 337 17.70 2.37 8.98
C LEU A 337 18.27 3.49 8.11
N THR A 338 18.76 3.15 6.92
CA THR A 338 19.34 4.12 5.99
C THR A 338 18.63 4.07 4.66
N ALA A 339 18.44 5.23 4.03
CA ALA A 339 17.90 5.27 2.69
C ALA A 339 18.85 4.53 1.75
N PRO A 340 18.37 3.53 1.01
CA PRO A 340 19.19 2.90 0.01
C PRO A 340 19.54 3.92 -1.05
N GLU A 341 20.78 3.88 -1.53
CA GLU A 341 21.22 4.71 -2.64
C GLU A 341 20.48 4.29 -3.89
N ARG A 342 19.76 5.22 -4.51
CA ARG A 342 18.98 4.94 -5.72
C ARG A 342 19.89 4.79 -6.91
N ALA A 343 19.73 3.71 -7.63
CA ALA A 343 20.51 3.44 -8.81
C ALA A 343 20.11 4.36 -9.97
N LYS A 344 21.11 4.84 -10.69
CA LYS A 344 20.93 5.48 -11.98
C LYS A 344 21.01 4.42 -13.07
N LEU A 345 19.85 4.00 -13.58
CA LEU A 345 19.81 2.91 -14.55
C LEU A 345 20.36 3.32 -15.93
N GLY A 346 20.24 4.62 -16.27
CA GLY A 346 20.81 5.18 -17.50
C GLY A 346 20.00 4.84 -18.75
N PHE A 347 18.69 4.71 -18.64
CA PHE A 347 17.80 4.69 -19.78
C PHE A 347 16.61 5.62 -19.59
N ALA A 348 16.03 6.09 -20.67
CA ALA A 348 14.80 6.85 -20.69
C ALA A 348 13.72 6.09 -21.48
N PHE A 349 12.47 6.27 -21.10
CA PHE A 349 11.35 5.71 -21.83
C PHE A 349 10.78 6.70 -22.84
N ALA A 350 10.38 6.19 -24.01
CA ALA A 350 9.57 6.90 -24.96
C ALA A 350 8.20 7.28 -24.35
N ARG A 351 7.68 8.43 -24.76
CA ARG A 351 6.33 8.85 -24.34
C ARG A 351 5.29 7.91 -24.92
N ALA A 352 4.36 7.45 -24.07
CA ALA A 352 3.22 6.67 -24.51
C ALA A 352 2.38 7.45 -25.53
N ARG A 353 2.06 6.83 -26.67
CA ARG A 353 1.27 7.44 -27.77
C ARG A 353 -0.04 6.70 -27.96
N GLY A 354 -1.17 7.44 -27.93
CA GLY A 354 -2.49 6.84 -28.12
C GLY A 354 -2.77 5.74 -27.07
N ASN A 355 -3.08 4.56 -27.55
CA ASN A 355 -3.32 3.35 -26.75
C ASN A 355 -2.08 2.45 -26.60
N ASP A 356 -0.93 2.83 -27.17
CA ASP A 356 0.32 2.12 -26.97
C ASP A 356 0.92 2.56 -25.63
N LEU A 357 0.78 1.68 -24.64
CA LEU A 357 1.25 1.87 -23.26
C LEU A 357 2.55 1.13 -22.98
N ALA A 358 3.12 0.42 -23.95
CA ALA A 358 4.33 -0.37 -23.80
C ALA A 358 5.52 0.48 -23.33
N PRO A 359 6.30 0.04 -22.32
CA PRO A 359 7.47 0.75 -21.83
C PRO A 359 8.65 0.53 -22.79
N ARG A 360 8.72 1.35 -23.85
CA ARG A 360 9.82 1.32 -24.83
C ARG A 360 10.96 2.17 -24.37
N VAL A 361 12.16 1.64 -24.48
CA VAL A 361 13.41 2.36 -24.22
C VAL A 361 13.63 3.34 -25.37
N ASP A 362 13.73 4.64 -25.08
CA ASP A 362 13.99 5.70 -26.05
C ASP A 362 15.52 5.91 -26.23
N GLN A 363 16.23 5.98 -25.10
CA GLN A 363 17.66 6.23 -25.05
C GLN A 363 18.34 5.38 -23.99
N VAL A 364 19.59 5.01 -24.25
CA VAL A 364 20.48 4.34 -23.29
C VAL A 364 21.76 5.14 -23.18
N GLU A 365 22.10 5.58 -21.96
CA GLU A 365 23.34 6.33 -21.68
C GLU A 365 24.55 5.40 -21.78
N GLN A 366 25.57 5.84 -22.49
CA GLN A 366 26.84 5.08 -22.66
C GLN A 366 27.52 4.89 -21.28
N GLY A 367 27.97 3.70 -20.97
CA GLY A 367 28.63 3.36 -19.70
C GLY A 367 27.68 3.16 -18.53
N SER A 368 26.36 3.31 -18.73
CA SER A 368 25.36 3.11 -17.70
C SER A 368 25.14 1.64 -17.34
N ALA A 369 24.38 1.40 -16.26
CA ALA A 369 23.92 0.07 -15.88
C ALA A 369 23.10 -0.60 -17.00
N ALA A 370 22.23 0.15 -17.67
CA ALA A 370 21.43 -0.34 -18.80
C ALA A 370 22.30 -0.71 -20.00
N ALA A 371 23.30 0.13 -20.37
CA ALA A 371 24.23 -0.19 -21.44
C ALA A 371 25.03 -1.47 -21.13
N ALA A 372 25.52 -1.62 -19.89
CA ALA A 372 26.25 -2.80 -19.44
C ALA A 372 25.37 -4.07 -19.44
N ALA A 373 24.07 -3.94 -19.18
CA ALA A 373 23.09 -5.02 -19.24
C ALA A 373 22.67 -5.37 -20.68
N GLY A 374 23.06 -4.56 -21.68
CA GLY A 374 22.73 -4.79 -23.09
C GLY A 374 21.39 -4.25 -23.55
N PHE A 375 20.80 -3.27 -22.85
CA PHE A 375 19.62 -2.55 -23.34
C PHE A 375 19.96 -1.76 -24.61
N ALA A 376 18.99 -1.67 -25.50
CA ALA A 376 19.06 -0.88 -26.72
C ALA A 376 17.84 0.02 -26.88
N ALA A 377 17.99 1.14 -27.60
CA ALA A 377 16.85 1.95 -27.99
C ALA A 377 15.87 1.13 -28.85
N GLY A 378 14.59 1.27 -28.59
CA GLY A 378 13.52 0.48 -29.22
C GLY A 378 13.12 -0.77 -28.42
N ASP A 379 13.89 -1.21 -27.43
CA ASP A 379 13.51 -2.35 -26.58
C ASP A 379 12.17 -2.07 -25.88
N GLU A 380 11.25 -3.01 -25.96
CA GLU A 380 10.00 -2.98 -25.22
C GLU A 380 10.12 -3.89 -23.99
N ILE A 381 10.05 -3.31 -22.79
CA ILE A 381 10.13 -4.11 -21.56
C ILE A 381 8.80 -4.86 -21.36
N VAL A 382 8.84 -6.20 -21.36
CA VAL A 382 7.68 -7.07 -21.20
C VAL A 382 7.65 -7.79 -19.86
N ALA A 383 8.80 -7.86 -19.15
CA ALA A 383 8.84 -8.34 -17.77
C ALA A 383 9.92 -7.60 -16.98
N TRP A 384 9.66 -7.34 -15.70
CA TRP A 384 10.55 -6.67 -14.77
C TRP A 384 10.58 -7.41 -13.43
N GLY A 385 11.76 -7.71 -12.92
CA GLY A 385 11.92 -8.46 -11.67
C GLY A 385 11.29 -9.86 -11.72
N GLY A 386 11.20 -10.46 -12.91
CA GLY A 386 10.57 -11.76 -13.14
C GLY A 386 9.03 -11.71 -13.32
N GLN A 387 8.40 -10.54 -13.15
CA GLN A 387 6.95 -10.37 -13.35
C GLN A 387 6.65 -9.83 -14.73
N ARG A 388 5.69 -10.46 -15.44
CA ARG A 388 5.19 -9.96 -16.72
C ARG A 388 4.43 -8.66 -16.52
N LEU A 389 4.65 -7.69 -17.41
CA LEU A 389 4.03 -6.38 -17.36
C LEU A 389 2.78 -6.35 -18.24
N GLU A 390 1.69 -5.86 -17.67
CA GLU A 390 0.44 -5.59 -18.38
C GLU A 390 -0.07 -4.21 -17.95
N PHE A 391 -0.37 -3.35 -18.93
CA PHE A 391 -0.84 -1.98 -18.68
C PHE A 391 -2.23 -1.82 -19.27
N SER A 392 -3.19 -1.50 -18.42
CA SER A 392 -4.58 -1.23 -18.82
C SER A 392 -4.85 0.26 -18.98
N SER A 393 -3.98 1.11 -18.43
CA SER A 393 -4.15 2.56 -18.42
C SER A 393 -2.80 3.31 -18.49
N ARG A 394 -2.86 4.60 -18.83
CA ARG A 394 -1.69 5.49 -18.72
C ARG A 394 -1.22 5.67 -17.28
N ASP A 395 -2.11 5.51 -16.32
CA ASP A 395 -1.77 5.62 -14.90
C ASP A 395 -0.97 4.40 -14.45
N ASP A 396 -1.31 3.18 -14.91
CA ASP A 396 -0.51 1.98 -14.65
C ASP A 396 0.89 2.13 -15.24
N ARG A 397 0.99 2.67 -16.45
CA ARG A 397 2.28 2.94 -17.10
C ARG A 397 3.10 3.97 -16.32
N ARG A 398 2.50 5.04 -15.82
CA ARG A 398 3.16 6.04 -14.97
C ARG A 398 3.58 5.46 -13.62
N ALA A 399 2.73 4.58 -13.04
CA ALA A 399 3.07 3.88 -11.80
C ALA A 399 4.30 2.99 -11.97
N PHE A 400 4.40 2.27 -13.09
CA PHE A 400 5.59 1.49 -13.43
C PHE A 400 6.85 2.37 -13.58
N ASP A 401 6.78 3.49 -14.32
CA ASP A 401 7.90 4.42 -14.45
C ASP A 401 8.36 4.97 -13.11
N ARG A 402 7.41 5.28 -12.25
CA ARG A 402 7.69 5.73 -10.88
C ARG A 402 8.32 4.60 -10.06
N MET A 403 7.74 3.41 -10.08
CA MET A 403 8.22 2.24 -9.36
C MET A 403 9.70 1.96 -9.69
N ILE A 404 10.08 1.91 -10.96
CA ILE A 404 11.49 1.70 -11.36
C ILE A 404 12.41 2.75 -10.74
N ARG A 405 12.02 4.03 -10.76
CA ARG A 405 12.83 5.13 -10.22
C ARG A 405 12.92 5.14 -8.70
N THR A 406 11.93 4.58 -8.01
CA THR A 406 11.82 4.66 -6.55
C THR A 406 12.13 3.36 -5.82
N THR A 407 12.29 2.24 -6.52
CA THR A 407 12.51 0.93 -5.87
C THR A 407 13.83 0.27 -6.21
N VAL A 408 14.49 0.66 -7.31
CA VAL A 408 15.77 0.05 -7.70
C VAL A 408 16.94 0.77 -7.03
N ASN A 409 17.75 0.04 -6.30
CA ASN A 409 18.87 0.56 -5.52
C ASN A 409 20.20 0.13 -6.13
N VAL A 410 21.27 0.85 -5.80
CA VAL A 410 22.63 0.44 -6.14
C VAL A 410 22.89 -0.98 -5.61
N GLY A 411 23.40 -1.85 -6.48
CA GLY A 411 23.67 -3.25 -6.18
C GLY A 411 22.51 -4.21 -6.48
N ASP A 412 21.29 -3.72 -6.71
CA ASP A 412 20.19 -4.60 -7.10
C ASP A 412 20.44 -5.29 -8.42
N ILE A 413 20.09 -6.57 -8.48
CA ILE A 413 20.13 -7.38 -9.70
C ILE A 413 18.69 -7.61 -10.15
N VAL A 414 18.29 -6.99 -11.24
CA VAL A 414 16.94 -7.06 -11.76
C VAL A 414 16.92 -7.87 -13.06
N PRO A 415 16.26 -9.05 -13.08
CA PRO A 415 16.01 -9.75 -14.32
C PRO A 415 14.96 -8.98 -15.13
N VAL A 416 15.27 -8.69 -16.38
CA VAL A 416 14.38 -7.95 -17.27
C VAL A 416 14.24 -8.73 -18.58
N LYS A 417 13.00 -8.84 -19.08
CA LYS A 417 12.76 -9.40 -20.40
C LYS A 417 12.26 -8.29 -21.32
N VAL A 418 12.89 -8.19 -22.49
CA VAL A 418 12.54 -7.19 -23.49
C VAL A 418 12.15 -7.88 -24.80
N LYS A 419 11.24 -7.26 -25.55
CA LYS A 419 11.04 -7.54 -26.97
C LYS A 419 11.91 -6.59 -27.78
N ARG A 420 12.71 -7.14 -28.65
CA ARG A 420 13.63 -6.41 -29.53
C ARG A 420 13.32 -6.71 -30.98
N THR A 421 13.28 -5.67 -31.81
CA THR A 421 13.15 -5.78 -33.26
C THR A 421 14.56 -5.79 -33.86
N ASP A 422 14.89 -6.82 -34.60
CA ASP A 422 16.19 -6.89 -35.36
C ASP A 422 16.18 -6.01 -36.60
N ALA A 423 17.32 -5.90 -37.28
CA ALA A 423 17.47 -5.08 -38.47
C ALA A 423 16.65 -5.59 -39.68
N ALA A 424 16.16 -6.86 -39.64
CA ALA A 424 15.33 -7.47 -40.67
C ALA A 424 13.83 -7.34 -40.32
N GLY A 425 13.47 -6.73 -39.17
CA GLY A 425 12.09 -6.58 -38.70
C GLY A 425 11.59 -7.79 -37.90
N GLY A 426 12.44 -8.76 -37.59
CA GLY A 426 12.11 -9.92 -36.75
C GLY A 426 12.01 -9.51 -35.28
N LEU A 427 10.95 -10.01 -34.58
CA LEU A 427 10.77 -9.80 -33.14
C LEU A 427 11.35 -10.96 -32.35
N SER A 428 12.21 -10.68 -31.39
CA SER A 428 12.75 -11.67 -30.45
C SER A 428 12.57 -11.22 -28.98
N GLU A 429 12.40 -12.15 -28.07
CA GLU A 429 12.46 -11.88 -26.64
C GLU A 429 13.90 -12.11 -26.15
N VAL A 430 14.45 -11.11 -25.45
CA VAL A 430 15.80 -11.14 -24.89
C VAL A 430 15.72 -11.01 -23.39
N GLU A 431 16.41 -11.88 -22.67
CA GLU A 431 16.57 -11.78 -21.22
C GLU A 431 17.84 -10.97 -20.91
N LEU A 432 17.68 -9.93 -20.10
CA LEU A 432 18.74 -9.05 -19.65
C LEU A 432 18.88 -9.15 -18.12
N LYS A 433 20.11 -9.04 -17.64
CA LYS A 433 20.42 -8.98 -16.21
C LYS A 433 20.92 -7.58 -15.90
N LEU A 434 20.05 -6.73 -15.39
CA LEU A 434 20.40 -5.36 -15.00
C LEU A 434 21.05 -5.38 -13.62
N VAL A 435 22.32 -5.00 -13.54
CA VAL A 435 23.02 -4.75 -12.28
C VAL A 435 22.99 -3.25 -12.04
N ALA A 436 22.19 -2.81 -11.12
CA ALA A 436 21.94 -1.39 -10.83
C ALA A 436 23.16 -0.72 -10.18
N ARG A 437 23.54 0.47 -10.65
CA ARG A 437 24.75 1.22 -10.21
C ARG A 437 24.39 2.66 -9.88
#